data_0ec9d7cb1423bb782aa1e16664fdbc5d
#
_entry.id   0ec9d7cb1423bb782aa1e16664fdbc5d
#
_cell.length_a   1.000
_cell.length_b   1.000
_cell.length_c   1.000
_cell.angle_alpha   90.00
_cell.angle_beta   90.00
_cell.angle_gamma   90.00
#
_symmetry.space_group_name_H-M   'P 1'
#
loop_
_entity.id
_entity.type
_entity.pdbx_description
1 polymer ?
#
loop_
_entity_poly.entity_id
_entity_poly.type
_entity_poly.pdbx_seq_one_letter_code
_entity_poly.pdbx_strand_id
1 'polypeptide(L)'
;METGLRTGELIGLTWDSVNFEKRTITINKTLEYRHKQGCWRAGPPKTPSSYRTIPLTNRAYEILQSVYATKDTRKQSPALNQVLEFMDRRTGEKSSLIMKDLVFINWRTGEPAKNSSYDTHLYKLCDEATIKRFCMHALRHTYATRAIEKGMQPKVLQKLLGHNSLQTTMDRYVHVTDDSLRKGVQQFERNNQDQNGVKLVSGQ
;
A
#
# COMPACT_ATOMS: atom_id res chain seq x y z
N MET A 1 4.28 7.53 3.16
CA MET A 1 3.72 6.20 3.52
C MET A 1 2.20 6.27 3.55
N GLU A 2 1.59 6.24 2.37
CA GLU A 2 0.17 6.60 2.25
C GLU A 2 -0.76 5.41 1.98
N THR A 3 -0.21 4.24 1.60
CA THR A 3 -1.03 3.14 1.10
C THR A 3 -0.73 1.78 1.76
N GLY A 4 0.37 1.65 2.48
CA GLY A 4 0.79 0.39 3.10
C GLY A 4 1.06 -0.75 2.11
N LEU A 5 1.35 -0.47 0.84
CA LEU A 5 1.66 -1.49 -0.17
C LEU A 5 2.89 -2.33 0.20
N ARG A 6 2.89 -3.59 -0.23
CA ARG A 6 4.13 -4.39 -0.26
C ARG A 6 5.04 -3.88 -1.37
N THR A 7 6.36 -4.02 -1.23
CA THR A 7 7.32 -3.54 -2.23
C THR A 7 7.02 -4.11 -3.62
N GLY A 8 6.74 -5.42 -3.74
CA GLY A 8 6.39 -6.03 -5.03
C GLY A 8 5.07 -5.52 -5.62
N GLU A 9 4.10 -5.14 -4.79
CA GLU A 9 2.85 -4.50 -5.22
C GLU A 9 3.12 -3.08 -5.73
N LEU A 10 3.99 -2.33 -5.04
CA LEU A 10 4.38 -0.97 -5.41
C LEU A 10 5.11 -0.93 -6.74
N ILE A 11 6.15 -1.74 -6.92
CA ILE A 11 6.95 -1.75 -8.15
C ILE A 11 6.20 -2.38 -9.33
N GLY A 12 5.20 -3.23 -9.06
CA GLY A 12 4.33 -3.82 -10.07
C GLY A 12 3.06 -3.01 -10.36
N LEU A 13 2.91 -1.82 -9.78
CA LEU A 13 1.77 -0.96 -10.04
C LEU A 13 1.86 -0.38 -11.45
N THR A 14 0.81 -0.55 -12.23
CA THR A 14 0.68 -0.08 -13.61
C THR A 14 -0.47 0.93 -13.72
N TRP A 15 -0.45 1.77 -14.74
CA TRP A 15 -1.44 2.84 -14.90
C TRP A 15 -2.88 2.34 -15.08
N ASP A 16 -3.09 1.16 -15.65
CA ASP A 16 -4.40 0.50 -15.74
C ASP A 16 -5.03 0.17 -14.35
N SER A 17 -4.19 0.11 -13.34
CA SER A 17 -4.58 -0.16 -11.94
C SER A 17 -4.85 1.11 -11.14
N VAL A 18 -4.67 2.30 -11.71
CA VAL A 18 -4.90 3.60 -11.07
C VAL A 18 -6.19 4.22 -11.63
N ASN A 19 -7.15 4.48 -10.78
CA ASN A 19 -8.38 5.18 -11.13
C ASN A 19 -8.38 6.56 -10.48
N PHE A 20 -8.12 7.61 -11.27
CA PHE A 20 -8.08 8.99 -10.80
C PHE A 20 -9.48 9.54 -10.46
N GLU A 21 -10.51 9.13 -11.19
CA GLU A 21 -11.88 9.57 -10.96
C GLU A 21 -12.41 9.06 -9.62
N LYS A 22 -12.25 7.73 -9.36
CA LYS A 22 -12.64 7.10 -8.10
C LYS A 22 -11.62 7.28 -6.99
N ARG A 23 -10.46 7.87 -7.29
CA ARG A 23 -9.32 8.05 -6.37
C ARG A 23 -8.92 6.74 -5.70
N THR A 24 -8.70 5.70 -6.50
CA THR A 24 -8.36 4.36 -6.01
C THR A 24 -7.20 3.74 -6.79
N ILE A 25 -6.52 2.79 -6.15
CA ILE A 25 -5.59 1.87 -6.81
C ILE A 25 -6.06 0.43 -6.59
N THR A 26 -5.93 -0.39 -7.62
CA THR A 26 -6.28 -1.82 -7.56
C THR A 26 -5.01 -2.67 -7.54
N ILE A 27 -4.89 -3.55 -6.55
CA ILE A 27 -3.77 -4.47 -6.42
C ILE A 27 -4.19 -5.83 -6.94
N ASN A 28 -3.73 -6.17 -8.13
CA ASN A 28 -4.03 -7.41 -8.84
C ASN A 28 -2.79 -8.11 -9.40
N LYS A 29 -1.62 -7.49 -9.29
CA LYS A 29 -0.34 -8.01 -9.77
C LYS A 29 0.83 -7.57 -8.89
N THR A 30 1.94 -8.26 -9.01
CA THR A 30 3.20 -7.95 -8.33
C THR A 30 4.35 -8.09 -9.31
N LEU A 31 5.44 -7.38 -9.06
CA LEU A 31 6.67 -7.46 -9.83
C LEU A 31 7.85 -7.69 -8.88
N GLU A 32 8.78 -8.54 -9.28
CA GLU A 32 10.04 -8.79 -8.57
C GLU A 32 11.20 -8.93 -9.54
N TYR A 33 12.38 -8.47 -9.15
CA TYR A 33 13.62 -8.79 -9.87
C TYR A 33 14.32 -9.95 -9.18
N ARG A 34 14.54 -11.04 -9.94
CA ARG A 34 15.22 -12.23 -9.46
C ARG A 34 16.71 -12.13 -9.72
N HIS A 35 17.46 -11.69 -8.73
CA HIS A 35 18.91 -11.45 -8.86
C HIS A 35 19.69 -12.69 -9.34
N LYS A 36 19.35 -13.89 -8.85
CA LYS A 36 20.04 -15.14 -9.27
C LYS A 36 19.80 -15.51 -10.72
N GLN A 37 18.63 -15.19 -11.27
CA GLN A 37 18.26 -15.47 -12.66
C GLN A 37 18.49 -14.27 -13.58
N GLY A 38 18.77 -13.09 -13.06
CA GLY A 38 18.98 -11.88 -13.84
C GLY A 38 17.73 -11.40 -14.59
N CYS A 39 16.52 -11.78 -14.15
CA CYS A 39 15.29 -11.48 -14.88
C CYS A 39 14.19 -10.92 -14.00
N TRP A 40 13.23 -10.24 -14.64
CA TRP A 40 12.00 -9.79 -14.05
C TRP A 40 10.95 -10.90 -14.03
N ARG A 41 10.17 -10.96 -12.97
CA ARG A 41 9.02 -11.84 -12.84
C ARG A 41 7.81 -11.08 -12.38
N ALA A 42 6.75 -11.11 -13.18
CA ALA A 42 5.42 -10.74 -12.74
C ALA A 42 4.69 -11.93 -12.11
N GLY A 43 3.71 -11.66 -11.28
CA GLY A 43 2.88 -12.70 -10.68
C GLY A 43 1.63 -12.13 -10.02
N PRO A 44 0.70 -13.02 -9.66
CA PRO A 44 -0.46 -12.64 -8.89
C PRO A 44 -0.06 -12.22 -7.48
N PRO A 45 -0.90 -11.47 -6.75
CA PRO A 45 -0.73 -11.26 -5.33
C PRO A 45 -0.62 -12.58 -4.55
N LYS A 46 0.14 -12.56 -3.45
CA LYS A 46 0.54 -13.77 -2.70
C LYS A 46 -0.66 -14.61 -2.22
N THR A 47 -1.77 -13.98 -1.86
CA THR A 47 -2.98 -14.64 -1.36
C THR A 47 -4.22 -14.02 -2.00
N PRO A 48 -5.37 -14.72 -2.02
CA PRO A 48 -6.64 -14.15 -2.51
C PRO A 48 -7.02 -12.83 -1.82
N SER A 49 -6.79 -12.71 -0.51
CA SER A 49 -7.05 -11.48 0.26
C SER A 49 -6.12 -10.31 -0.10
N SER A 50 -5.03 -10.58 -0.82
CA SER A 50 -4.13 -9.53 -1.29
C SER A 50 -4.66 -8.78 -2.51
N TYR A 51 -5.61 -9.36 -3.26
CA TYR A 51 -6.36 -8.64 -4.29
C TYR A 51 -7.33 -7.66 -3.62
N ARG A 52 -7.13 -6.38 -3.86
CA ARG A 52 -7.91 -5.34 -3.20
C ARG A 52 -7.85 -4.02 -3.95
N THR A 53 -8.86 -3.20 -3.73
CA THR A 53 -8.87 -1.79 -4.15
C THR A 53 -8.68 -0.92 -2.93
N ILE A 54 -7.73 0.00 -2.99
CA ILE A 54 -7.33 0.88 -1.89
C ILE A 54 -7.73 2.30 -2.26
N PRO A 55 -8.55 3.00 -1.45
CA PRO A 55 -8.77 4.44 -1.58
C PRO A 55 -7.47 5.21 -1.37
N LEU A 56 -7.27 6.26 -2.13
CA LEU A 56 -6.09 7.12 -2.05
C LEU A 56 -6.31 8.24 -1.03
N THR A 57 -5.32 8.49 -0.19
CA THR A 57 -5.22 9.73 0.56
C THR A 57 -4.98 10.90 -0.40
N ASN A 58 -5.26 12.14 0.03
CA ASN A 58 -4.97 13.32 -0.79
C ASN A 58 -3.51 13.34 -1.23
N ARG A 59 -2.59 13.06 -0.32
CA ARG A 59 -1.15 13.02 -0.60
C ARG A 59 -0.78 11.95 -1.62
N ALA A 60 -1.33 10.72 -1.51
CA ALA A 60 -1.08 9.67 -2.48
C ALA A 60 -1.61 10.03 -3.86
N TYR A 61 -2.78 10.65 -3.91
CA TYR A 61 -3.40 11.12 -5.14
C TYR A 61 -2.54 12.18 -5.84
N GLU A 62 -2.11 13.22 -5.13
CA GLU A 62 -1.22 14.28 -5.64
C GLU A 62 0.09 13.72 -6.20
N ILE A 63 0.73 12.77 -5.48
CA ILE A 63 1.94 12.09 -5.94
C ILE A 63 1.68 11.35 -7.26
N LEU A 64 0.59 10.58 -7.35
CA LEU A 64 0.27 9.84 -8.56
C LEU A 64 -0.05 10.77 -9.74
N GLN A 65 -0.74 11.89 -9.51
CA GLN A 65 -0.98 12.91 -10.54
C GLN A 65 0.34 13.52 -11.03
N SER A 66 1.24 13.89 -10.13
CA SER A 66 2.56 14.43 -10.47
C SER A 66 3.38 13.44 -11.32
N VAL A 67 3.39 12.16 -10.94
CA VAL A 67 4.08 11.11 -11.71
C VAL A 67 3.39 10.89 -13.07
N TYR A 68 2.06 10.93 -13.12
CA TYR A 68 1.30 10.79 -14.35
C TYR A 68 1.57 11.92 -15.36
N ALA A 69 1.67 13.16 -14.87
CA ALA A 69 1.97 14.31 -15.71
C ALA A 69 3.33 14.20 -16.45
N THR A 70 4.26 13.42 -15.91
CA THR A 70 5.59 13.23 -16.51
C THR A 70 5.75 11.90 -17.25
N LYS A 71 4.69 11.07 -17.34
CA LYS A 71 4.80 9.69 -17.83
C LYS A 71 5.35 9.60 -19.27
N ASP A 72 4.95 10.52 -20.15
CA ASP A 72 5.30 10.49 -21.58
C ASP A 72 6.67 11.15 -21.86
N THR A 73 7.16 11.97 -20.94
CA THR A 73 8.46 12.67 -21.04
C THR A 73 9.58 11.98 -20.29
N ARG A 74 9.27 11.01 -19.42
CA ARG A 74 10.28 10.29 -18.65
C ARG A 74 11.15 9.42 -19.55
N LYS A 75 12.43 9.29 -19.18
CA LYS A 75 13.36 8.39 -19.85
C LYS A 75 12.81 6.94 -19.79
N GLN A 76 12.92 6.21 -20.90
CA GLN A 76 12.48 4.83 -21.02
C GLN A 76 13.64 3.98 -21.52
N SER A 77 14.03 2.96 -20.74
CA SER A 77 15.05 1.98 -21.18
C SER A 77 14.39 0.85 -21.99
N PRO A 78 15.16 0.14 -22.84
CA PRO A 78 14.67 -1.05 -23.54
C PRO A 78 14.14 -2.15 -22.61
N ALA A 79 14.56 -2.17 -21.35
CA ALA A 79 14.06 -3.12 -20.36
C ALA A 79 12.54 -2.97 -20.09
N LEU A 80 11.95 -1.81 -20.37
CA LEU A 80 10.51 -1.59 -20.26
C LEU A 80 9.69 -2.22 -21.41
N ASN A 81 10.31 -2.64 -22.51
CA ASN A 81 9.63 -3.25 -23.66
C ASN A 81 9.21 -4.71 -23.44
N GLN A 82 9.21 -5.17 -22.21
CA GLN A 82 8.84 -6.53 -21.84
C GLN A 82 7.36 -6.61 -21.43
N VAL A 83 6.73 -7.71 -21.85
CA VAL A 83 5.42 -8.15 -21.36
C VAL A 83 5.63 -9.43 -20.58
N LEU A 84 5.27 -9.44 -19.30
CA LEU A 84 5.48 -10.57 -18.41
C LEU A 84 4.15 -11.25 -18.15
N GLU A 85 3.99 -12.47 -18.63
CA GLU A 85 2.79 -13.29 -18.42
C GLU A 85 2.81 -13.98 -17.06
N PHE A 86 1.64 -14.16 -16.49
CA PHE A 86 1.41 -14.94 -15.27
C PHE A 86 -0.03 -15.46 -15.22
N MET A 87 -0.28 -16.46 -14.38
CA MET A 87 -1.65 -16.95 -14.12
C MET A 87 -2.28 -16.14 -13.00
N ASP A 88 -3.44 -15.53 -13.26
CA ASP A 88 -4.25 -14.89 -12.20
C ASP A 88 -4.77 -15.98 -11.26
N ARG A 89 -4.52 -15.81 -9.96
CA ARG A 89 -4.84 -16.82 -8.96
C ARG A 89 -6.34 -16.93 -8.68
N ARG A 90 -7.13 -15.88 -8.99
CA ARG A 90 -8.56 -15.86 -8.74
C ARG A 90 -9.36 -16.50 -9.89
N THR A 91 -8.97 -16.18 -11.12
CA THR A 91 -9.69 -16.63 -12.32
C THR A 91 -9.09 -17.89 -12.92
N GLY A 92 -7.82 -18.20 -12.63
CA GLY A 92 -7.08 -19.26 -13.29
C GLY A 92 -6.71 -18.93 -14.74
N GLU A 93 -6.94 -17.72 -15.20
CA GLU A 93 -6.68 -17.28 -16.57
C GLU A 93 -5.27 -16.67 -16.69
N LYS A 94 -4.76 -16.64 -17.92
CA LYS A 94 -3.54 -15.90 -18.24
C LYS A 94 -3.77 -14.41 -18.10
N SER A 95 -2.85 -13.75 -17.43
CA SER A 95 -2.79 -12.30 -17.29
C SER A 95 -1.40 -11.81 -17.60
N SER A 96 -1.22 -10.51 -17.79
CA SER A 96 0.07 -9.93 -18.12
C SER A 96 0.34 -8.63 -17.36
N LEU A 97 1.64 -8.32 -17.22
CA LEU A 97 2.13 -7.03 -16.80
C LEU A 97 2.96 -6.43 -17.93
N ILE A 98 2.52 -5.31 -18.46
CA ILE A 98 3.23 -4.54 -19.47
C ILE A 98 4.17 -3.59 -18.72
N MET A 99 5.47 -3.81 -18.82
CA MET A 99 6.45 -3.05 -18.03
C MET A 99 6.52 -1.57 -18.43
N LYS A 100 6.15 -1.23 -19.66
CA LYS A 100 6.05 0.16 -20.15
C LYS A 100 4.98 0.95 -19.35
N ASP A 101 3.97 0.27 -18.85
CA ASP A 101 2.86 0.88 -18.09
C ASP A 101 3.16 1.03 -16.60
N LEU A 102 4.36 0.67 -16.13
CA LEU A 102 4.74 0.84 -14.73
C LEU A 102 4.62 2.29 -14.29
N VAL A 103 3.99 2.49 -13.14
CA VAL A 103 3.86 3.82 -12.50
C VAL A 103 5.22 4.33 -12.04
N PHE A 104 5.98 3.49 -11.34
CA PHE A 104 7.26 3.84 -10.75
C PHE A 104 8.42 3.19 -11.48
N ILE A 105 9.28 4.01 -12.08
CA ILE A 105 10.53 3.61 -12.71
C ILE A 105 11.67 4.49 -12.16
N ASN A 106 12.90 4.09 -12.40
CA ASN A 106 14.07 4.92 -12.09
C ASN A 106 14.10 6.12 -13.05
N TRP A 107 13.86 7.31 -12.55
CA TRP A 107 13.78 8.53 -13.37
C TRP A 107 15.10 8.87 -14.09
N ARG A 108 16.25 8.46 -13.55
CA ARG A 108 17.57 8.72 -14.16
C ARG A 108 17.89 7.78 -15.31
N THR A 109 17.60 6.49 -15.13
CA THR A 109 17.96 5.44 -16.10
C THR A 109 16.80 5.04 -17.01
N GLY A 110 15.56 5.30 -16.61
CA GLY A 110 14.35 4.83 -17.28
C GLY A 110 14.11 3.34 -17.11
N GLU A 111 14.81 2.67 -16.19
CA GLU A 111 14.66 1.24 -15.92
C GLU A 111 13.57 0.97 -14.88
N PRO A 112 12.99 -0.26 -14.88
CA PRO A 112 12.14 -0.69 -13.78
C PRO A 112 12.89 -0.62 -12.45
N ALA A 113 12.23 -0.15 -11.40
CA ALA A 113 12.86 -0.01 -10.10
C ALA A 113 12.93 -1.38 -9.38
N LYS A 114 14.12 -1.82 -9.02
CA LYS A 114 14.33 -3.07 -8.25
C LYS A 114 14.00 -2.86 -6.77
N ASN A 115 13.54 -3.90 -6.09
CA ASN A 115 13.28 -3.86 -4.65
C ASN A 115 14.50 -3.34 -3.86
N SER A 116 15.68 -3.88 -4.16
CA SER A 116 16.95 -3.49 -3.52
C SER A 116 17.32 -2.02 -3.73
N SER A 117 16.91 -1.42 -4.85
CA SER A 117 17.19 0.01 -5.13
C SER A 117 16.48 0.93 -4.14
N TYR A 118 15.26 0.59 -3.73
CA TYR A 118 14.53 1.36 -2.72
C TYR A 118 15.18 1.25 -1.34
N ASP A 119 15.57 0.03 -0.93
CA ASP A 119 16.24 -0.18 0.36
C ASP A 119 17.60 0.53 0.39
N THR A 120 18.39 0.45 -0.70
CA THR A 120 19.66 1.17 -0.82
C THR A 120 19.47 2.68 -0.69
N HIS A 121 18.43 3.24 -1.33
CA HIS A 121 18.15 4.68 -1.22
C HIS A 121 17.70 5.06 0.19
N LEU A 122 16.86 4.26 0.82
CA LEU A 122 16.46 4.47 2.22
C LEU A 122 17.64 4.42 3.17
N TYR A 123 18.57 3.49 2.98
CA TYR A 123 19.78 3.40 3.82
C TYR A 123 20.62 4.67 3.73
N LYS A 124 20.80 5.22 2.52
CA LYS A 124 21.49 6.51 2.36
C LYS A 124 20.80 7.64 3.13
N LEU A 125 19.46 7.74 2.99
CA LEU A 125 18.69 8.75 3.71
C LEU A 125 18.77 8.57 5.24
N CYS A 126 18.79 7.33 5.72
CA CYS A 126 18.97 7.04 7.14
C CYS A 126 20.34 7.46 7.64
N ASP A 127 21.39 7.18 6.85
CA ASP A 127 22.77 7.56 7.19
C ASP A 127 22.93 9.09 7.22
N GLU A 128 22.37 9.79 6.21
CA GLU A 128 22.35 11.26 6.16
C GLU A 128 21.60 11.88 7.34
N ALA A 129 20.49 11.24 7.76
CA ALA A 129 19.69 11.68 8.90
C ALA A 129 20.21 11.18 10.25
N THR A 130 21.32 10.42 10.28
CA THR A 130 21.91 9.82 11.50
C THR A 130 20.90 8.98 12.30
N ILE A 131 20.04 8.21 11.60
CA ILE A 131 19.08 7.31 12.21
C ILE A 131 19.37 5.86 11.84
N LYS A 132 18.85 4.92 12.64
CA LYS A 132 18.99 3.48 12.36
C LYS A 132 18.38 3.13 11.00
N ARG A 133 19.15 2.42 10.17
CA ARG A 133 18.68 1.94 8.86
C ARG A 133 17.44 1.06 9.00
N PHE A 134 16.49 1.26 8.09
CA PHE A 134 15.29 0.45 7.94
C PHE A 134 14.97 0.21 6.46
N CYS A 135 14.27 -0.89 6.17
CA CYS A 135 13.89 -1.27 4.80
C CYS A 135 12.45 -0.86 4.46
N MET A 136 12.08 -0.99 3.18
CA MET A 136 10.72 -0.71 2.68
C MET A 136 9.62 -1.44 3.45
N HIS A 137 9.90 -2.65 3.95
CA HIS A 137 8.90 -3.39 4.72
C HIS A 137 8.56 -2.73 6.07
N ALA A 138 9.54 -2.08 6.70
CA ALA A 138 9.32 -1.32 7.93
C ALA A 138 8.38 -0.13 7.71
N LEU A 139 8.40 0.50 6.53
CA LEU A 139 7.45 1.57 6.19
C LEU A 139 5.99 1.09 6.20
N ARG A 140 5.75 -0.13 5.70
CA ARG A 140 4.42 -0.73 5.77
C ARG A 140 4.00 -1.02 7.22
N HIS A 141 4.93 -1.47 8.06
CA HIS A 141 4.66 -1.65 9.51
C HIS A 141 4.31 -0.32 10.17
N THR A 142 5.08 0.72 9.90
CA THR A 142 4.82 2.07 10.45
C THR A 142 3.46 2.61 9.97
N TYR A 143 3.08 2.39 8.71
CA TYR A 143 1.73 2.74 8.22
C TYR A 143 0.65 2.06 9.05
N ALA A 144 0.79 0.76 9.29
CA ALA A 144 -0.19 -0.03 10.01
C ALA A 144 -0.30 0.39 11.49
N THR A 145 0.84 0.57 12.17
CA THR A 145 0.87 1.04 13.57
C THR A 145 0.20 2.40 13.69
N ARG A 146 0.58 3.37 12.84
CA ARG A 146 -0.02 4.71 12.85
C ARG A 146 -1.50 4.71 12.53
N ALA A 147 -1.97 3.80 11.67
CA ALA A 147 -3.39 3.67 11.37
C ALA A 147 -4.18 3.22 12.61
N ILE A 148 -3.68 2.24 13.35
CA ILE A 148 -4.29 1.79 14.62
C ILE A 148 -4.24 2.89 15.68
N GLU A 149 -3.10 3.54 15.87
CA GLU A 149 -2.94 4.65 16.82
C GLU A 149 -3.90 5.81 16.54
N LYS A 150 -4.25 6.03 15.26
CA LYS A 150 -5.26 7.03 14.83
C LYS A 150 -6.69 6.50 14.85
N GLY A 151 -6.95 5.33 15.44
CA GLY A 151 -8.28 4.79 15.63
C GLY A 151 -8.86 4.03 14.42
N MET A 152 -8.04 3.68 13.42
CA MET A 152 -8.52 2.84 12.34
C MET A 152 -8.89 1.45 12.88
N GLN A 153 -10.10 1.00 12.57
CA GLN A 153 -10.54 -0.33 12.97
C GLN A 153 -9.63 -1.43 12.42
N PRO A 154 -9.19 -2.40 13.21
CA PRO A 154 -8.28 -3.49 12.77
C PRO A 154 -8.80 -4.26 11.55
N LYS A 155 -10.11 -4.43 11.43
CA LYS A 155 -10.76 -5.10 10.28
C LYS A 155 -10.63 -4.30 8.98
N VAL A 156 -10.70 -2.97 9.07
CA VAL A 156 -10.48 -2.07 7.93
C VAL A 156 -9.02 -2.12 7.52
N LEU A 157 -8.10 -2.03 8.49
CA LEU A 157 -6.67 -2.13 8.25
C LEU A 157 -6.28 -3.48 7.64
N GLN A 158 -6.86 -4.59 8.11
CA GLN A 158 -6.68 -5.93 7.53
C GLN A 158 -6.97 -5.92 6.03
N LYS A 159 -8.12 -5.35 5.63
CA LYS A 159 -8.53 -5.25 4.22
C LYS A 159 -7.58 -4.38 3.41
N LEU A 160 -7.21 -3.20 3.92
CA LEU A 160 -6.28 -2.28 3.25
C LEU A 160 -4.90 -2.90 3.04
N LEU A 161 -4.40 -3.64 4.02
CA LEU A 161 -3.11 -4.32 3.92
C LEU A 161 -3.18 -5.62 3.11
N GLY A 162 -4.36 -6.23 2.93
CA GLY A 162 -4.51 -7.53 2.31
C GLY A 162 -3.87 -8.63 3.15
N HIS A 163 -4.11 -8.63 4.46
CA HIS A 163 -3.74 -9.71 5.37
C HIS A 163 -4.78 -10.82 5.30
N ASN A 164 -4.30 -12.06 5.19
CA ASN A 164 -5.18 -13.23 5.09
C ASN A 164 -5.97 -13.47 6.40
N SER A 165 -5.40 -13.12 7.54
CA SER A 165 -5.98 -13.28 8.86
C SER A 165 -6.02 -11.95 9.61
N LEU A 166 -7.11 -11.71 10.34
CA LEU A 166 -7.22 -10.59 11.28
C LEU A 166 -6.18 -10.74 12.40
N GLN A 167 -5.91 -11.97 12.83
CA GLN A 167 -4.89 -12.29 13.84
C GLN A 167 -3.54 -11.68 13.47
N THR A 168 -3.12 -11.78 12.20
CA THR A 168 -1.87 -11.16 11.73
C THR A 168 -1.84 -9.64 11.92
N THR A 169 -2.99 -8.98 11.85
CA THR A 169 -3.09 -7.53 12.09
C THR A 169 -3.11 -7.22 13.58
N MET A 170 -3.86 -8.02 14.35
CA MET A 170 -3.97 -7.85 15.81
C MET A 170 -2.63 -8.07 16.50
N ASP A 171 -1.98 -9.20 16.28
CA ASP A 171 -0.72 -9.58 16.95
C ASP A 171 0.42 -8.58 16.67
N ARG A 172 0.42 -7.96 15.50
CA ARG A 172 1.51 -7.07 15.10
C ARG A 172 1.29 -5.60 15.42
N TYR A 173 0.04 -5.15 15.48
CA TYR A 173 -0.25 -3.72 15.49
C TYR A 173 -1.21 -3.28 16.58
N VAL A 174 -1.91 -4.20 17.23
CA VAL A 174 -2.84 -3.87 18.32
C VAL A 174 -2.18 -4.21 19.65
N HIS A 175 -1.59 -3.21 20.28
CA HIS A 175 -1.12 -3.31 21.66
C HIS A 175 -2.15 -2.62 22.55
N VAL A 176 -2.81 -3.41 23.39
CA VAL A 176 -3.75 -2.87 24.38
C VAL A 176 -2.93 -2.32 25.54
N THR A 177 -2.92 -1.00 25.70
CA THR A 177 -2.32 -0.31 26.83
C THR A 177 -3.42 0.17 27.79
N ASP A 178 -3.07 0.42 29.07
CA ASP A 178 -4.03 0.96 30.04
C ASP A 178 -4.64 2.28 29.57
N ASP A 179 -3.86 3.11 28.88
CA ASP A 179 -4.34 4.37 28.29
C ASP A 179 -5.36 4.12 27.17
N SER A 180 -5.14 3.10 26.33
CA SER A 180 -6.10 2.73 25.27
C SER A 180 -7.40 2.15 25.85
N LEU A 181 -7.34 1.42 26.95
CA LEU A 181 -8.53 0.94 27.67
C LEU A 181 -9.35 2.12 28.20
N ARG A 182 -8.71 3.06 28.90
CA ARG A 182 -9.38 4.26 29.42
C ARG A 182 -10.03 5.09 28.34
N LYS A 183 -9.32 5.36 27.22
CA LYS A 183 -9.85 6.08 26.06
C LYS A 183 -11.03 5.36 25.43
N GLY A 184 -10.98 4.03 25.32
CA GLY A 184 -12.07 3.23 24.80
C GLY A 184 -13.35 3.35 25.64
N VAL A 185 -13.22 3.27 26.96
CA VAL A 185 -14.37 3.47 27.89
C VAL A 185 -14.94 4.87 27.77
N GLN A 186 -14.09 5.92 27.79
CA GLN A 186 -14.54 7.29 27.66
C GLN A 186 -15.26 7.55 26.33
N GLN A 187 -14.79 6.98 25.24
CA GLN A 187 -15.44 7.11 23.93
C GLN A 187 -16.80 6.40 23.91
N PHE A 188 -16.90 5.23 24.52
CA PHE A 188 -18.17 4.51 24.67
C PHE A 188 -19.19 5.33 25.49
N GLU A 189 -18.78 5.94 26.60
CA GLU A 189 -19.64 6.80 27.43
C GLU A 189 -20.15 8.03 26.66
N ARG A 190 -19.28 8.73 25.91
CA ARG A 190 -19.67 9.87 25.07
C ARG A 190 -20.70 9.48 24.02
N ASN A 191 -20.46 8.39 23.30
CA ASN A 191 -21.41 7.93 22.27
C ASN A 191 -22.79 7.57 22.83
N ASN A 192 -22.85 7.06 24.08
CA ASN A 192 -24.12 6.77 24.76
C ASN A 192 -24.85 8.04 25.22
N GLN A 193 -24.13 9.07 25.64
CA GLN A 193 -24.73 10.36 26.02
C GLN A 193 -25.35 11.09 24.83
N ASP A 194 -24.66 11.07 23.66
CA ASP A 194 -25.18 11.67 22.43
C ASP A 194 -26.44 10.97 21.92
N GLN A 195 -26.56 9.64 22.08
CA GLN A 195 -27.76 8.90 21.70
C GLN A 195 -28.96 9.13 22.65
N ASN A 196 -28.71 9.37 23.93
CA ASN A 196 -29.77 9.66 24.91
C ASN A 196 -30.25 11.12 24.86
N GLY A 197 -29.39 12.06 24.39
CA GLY A 197 -29.77 13.47 24.21
C GLY A 197 -30.76 13.74 23.08
N VAL A 198 -30.85 12.83 22.10
CA VAL A 198 -31.78 12.97 20.95
C VAL A 198 -33.22 12.49 21.28
N LYS A 199 -33.45 11.77 22.37
CA LYS A 199 -34.77 11.20 22.71
C LYS A 199 -35.68 12.10 23.56
N LEU A 200 -35.24 13.30 23.97
CA LEU A 200 -36.01 14.17 24.86
C LEU A 200 -36.69 15.36 24.16
N VAL A 201 -36.75 15.46 22.85
CA VAL A 201 -37.37 16.61 22.14
C VAL A 201 -38.57 16.21 21.27
N SER A 202 -39.12 15.01 21.41
CA SER A 202 -40.36 14.62 20.71
C SER A 202 -41.45 14.21 21.70
N GLY A 203 -41.99 15.19 22.42
CA GLY A 203 -43.10 14.97 23.33
C GLY A 203 -43.68 16.26 23.92
N GLN A 204 -44.28 17.08 23.08
CA GLN A 204 -45.43 17.95 23.44
C GLN A 204 -46.20 18.33 22.17
#